data_3aca5cd66a74c578a8a51f34d76b5a1a
#
_entry.id   3aca5cd66a74c578a8a51f34d76b5a1a
#
_cell.length_a   1.000
_cell.length_b   1.000
_cell.length_c   1.000
_cell.angle_alpha   90.00
_cell.angle_beta   90.00
_cell.angle_gamma   90.00
#
_symmetry.space_group_name_H-M   'P 1'
#
loop_
_entity.id
_entity.type
_entity.pdbx_description
1 polymer ?
#
loop_
_entity_poly.entity_id
_entity_poly.type
_entity_poly.pdbx_seq_one_letter_code
_entity_poly.pdbx_strand_id
1 'polypeptide(L)'
;MNTTKKIGIILANLGTPDAPQPAAISRYLWEFLMDPRVVDLPRWKWYPLLKAIILPMRSKRIARNYQSIWTEQGSPLLAITKQQQAGLQAYLTEQGINAQVEIAMTYGNPSMQSAVKNLLKNEVERMIVLPLYPQYSSTTTGALIDAFNRAIAQERNIVPFEFIHSYHLDENYINALVDSIKVR
;
A
#
# COMPACT_ATOMS: atom_id res chain seq x y z
N MET A 1 -36.40 5.16 -1.03
CA MET A 1 -35.26 4.53 -1.73
C MET A 1 -34.17 4.30 -0.70
N ASN A 2 -33.91 3.05 -0.38
CA ASN A 2 -32.80 2.71 0.53
C ASN A 2 -31.51 2.84 -0.29
N THR A 3 -30.92 4.03 -0.32
CA THR A 3 -29.58 4.19 -0.91
C THR A 3 -28.59 3.45 -0.01
N THR A 4 -28.17 2.27 -0.46
CA THR A 4 -27.09 1.54 0.21
C THR A 4 -25.88 2.46 0.32
N LYS A 5 -25.44 2.71 1.55
CA LYS A 5 -24.30 3.55 1.86
C LYS A 5 -23.09 3.13 1.05
N LYS A 6 -22.44 4.09 0.39
CA LYS A 6 -21.24 3.81 -0.42
C LYS A 6 -20.03 3.59 0.47
N ILE A 7 -19.35 2.45 0.30
CA ILE A 7 -18.17 2.06 1.09
C ILE A 7 -16.92 2.29 0.26
N GLY A 8 -15.93 2.98 0.82
CA GLY A 8 -14.58 3.05 0.28
C GLY A 8 -13.72 1.93 0.85
N ILE A 9 -13.00 1.20 0.01
CA ILE A 9 -12.04 0.18 0.44
C ILE A 9 -10.67 0.57 -0.09
N ILE A 10 -9.67 0.64 0.79
CA ILE A 10 -8.29 0.88 0.41
C ILE A 10 -7.52 -0.44 0.57
N LEU A 11 -7.11 -1.04 -0.55
CA LEU A 11 -6.12 -2.12 -0.55
C LEU A 11 -4.73 -1.50 -0.44
N ALA A 12 -4.09 -1.72 0.68
CA ALA A 12 -2.84 -1.04 1.00
C ALA A 12 -1.64 -1.99 1.01
N ASN A 13 -0.57 -1.61 0.30
CA ASN A 13 0.66 -2.39 0.21
C ASN A 13 1.88 -1.53 0.55
N LEU A 14 3.05 -2.17 0.71
CA LEU A 14 4.30 -1.51 1.12
C LEU A 14 4.71 -0.42 0.13
N GLY A 15 4.63 -0.73 -1.15
CA GLY A 15 5.05 0.15 -2.21
C GLY A 15 6.21 -0.38 -3.04
N THR A 16 6.48 0.36 -4.10
CA THR A 16 7.48 0.02 -5.10
C THR A 16 7.98 1.29 -5.78
N PRO A 17 9.20 1.31 -6.33
CA PRO A 17 9.64 2.44 -7.15
C PRO A 17 8.74 2.66 -8.36
N ASP A 18 8.61 3.90 -8.83
CA ASP A 18 7.85 4.24 -10.04
C ASP A 18 8.47 3.64 -11.32
N ALA A 19 9.77 3.36 -11.29
CA ALA A 19 10.52 2.85 -12.44
C ALA A 19 11.81 2.12 -11.97
N PRO A 20 12.36 1.19 -12.81
CA PRO A 20 13.55 0.41 -12.45
C PRO A 20 14.86 1.18 -12.67
N GLN A 21 14.85 2.52 -12.59
CA GLN A 21 16.02 3.36 -12.71
C GLN A 21 16.54 3.84 -11.35
N PRO A 22 17.86 4.07 -11.21
CA PRO A 22 18.46 4.47 -9.94
C PRO A 22 17.82 5.70 -9.29
N ALA A 23 17.38 6.68 -10.07
CA ALA A 23 16.74 7.88 -9.55
C ALA A 23 15.38 7.59 -8.90
N ALA A 24 14.53 6.79 -9.54
CA ALA A 24 13.22 6.38 -8.99
C ALA A 24 13.40 5.51 -7.74
N ILE A 25 14.34 4.58 -7.78
CA ILE A 25 14.67 3.73 -6.62
C ILE A 25 15.23 4.56 -5.47
N SER A 26 16.05 5.57 -5.76
CA SER A 26 16.57 6.46 -4.72
C SER A 26 15.45 7.22 -4.00
N ARG A 27 14.42 7.71 -4.73
CA ARG A 27 13.25 8.36 -4.13
C ARG A 27 12.46 7.39 -3.25
N TYR A 28 12.16 6.21 -3.76
CA TYR A 28 11.46 5.16 -3.00
C TYR A 28 12.23 4.76 -1.74
N LEU A 29 13.53 4.48 -1.86
CA LEU A 29 14.38 4.12 -0.72
C LEU A 29 14.51 5.27 0.28
N TRP A 30 14.49 6.51 -0.18
CA TRP A 30 14.47 7.66 0.71
C TRP A 30 13.24 7.67 1.61
N GLU A 31 12.03 7.56 1.03
CA GLU A 31 10.78 7.51 1.78
C GLU A 31 10.78 6.33 2.77
N PHE A 32 11.14 5.14 2.30
CA PHE A 32 11.16 3.91 3.10
C PHE A 32 12.16 3.97 4.25
N LEU A 33 13.41 4.36 3.99
CA LEU A 33 14.49 4.36 5.00
C LEU A 33 14.46 5.59 5.91
N MET A 34 13.68 6.62 5.54
CA MET A 34 13.43 7.76 6.42
C MET A 34 12.25 7.54 7.36
N ASP A 35 11.52 6.46 7.26
CA ASP A 35 10.45 6.15 8.20
C ASP A 35 11.03 5.70 9.55
N PRO A 36 10.64 6.32 10.68
CA PRO A 36 11.13 5.94 12.02
C PRO A 36 10.71 4.54 12.43
N ARG A 37 9.64 4.00 11.84
CA ARG A 37 9.25 2.60 12.09
C ARG A 37 10.15 1.60 11.38
N VAL A 38 10.87 2.04 10.33
CA VAL A 38 11.79 1.19 9.57
C VAL A 38 13.22 1.33 10.09
N VAL A 39 13.65 2.57 10.37
CA VAL A 39 14.99 2.85 10.88
C VAL A 39 14.88 3.73 12.12
N ASP A 40 15.09 3.12 13.27
CA ASP A 40 15.07 3.77 14.59
C ASP A 40 16.47 4.31 14.95
N LEU A 41 16.92 5.32 14.20
CA LEU A 41 18.17 6.03 14.44
C LEU A 41 17.93 7.53 14.54
N PRO A 42 18.72 8.26 15.35
CA PRO A 42 18.64 9.71 15.42
C PRO A 42 18.81 10.34 14.03
N ARG A 43 17.85 11.17 13.61
CA ARG A 43 17.78 11.74 12.25
C ARG A 43 19.04 12.47 11.83
N TRP A 44 19.68 13.21 12.74
CA TRP A 44 20.89 13.97 12.47
C TRP A 44 22.10 13.09 12.11
N LYS A 45 22.14 11.84 12.60
CA LYS A 45 23.16 10.85 12.21
C LYS A 45 22.75 10.10 10.95
N TRP A 46 21.47 9.71 10.86
CA TRP A 46 20.96 8.87 9.78
C TRP A 46 20.86 9.61 8.44
N TYR A 47 20.37 10.85 8.45
CA TYR A 47 20.18 11.65 7.24
C TYR A 47 21.44 11.79 6.38
N PRO A 48 22.59 12.26 6.88
CA PRO A 48 23.79 12.40 6.06
C PRO A 48 24.31 11.06 5.56
N LEU A 49 24.28 10.01 6.37
CA LEU A 49 24.69 8.66 6.00
C LEU A 49 23.81 8.10 4.87
N LEU A 50 22.50 8.22 5.03
CA LEU A 50 21.54 7.78 4.03
C LEU A 50 21.74 8.51 2.70
N LYS A 51 21.81 9.85 2.72
CA LYS A 51 21.86 10.68 1.52
C LYS A 51 23.20 10.57 0.77
N ALA A 52 24.32 10.59 1.50
CA ALA A 52 25.63 10.66 0.89
C ALA A 52 26.24 9.29 0.53
N ILE A 53 25.87 8.24 1.25
CA ILE A 53 26.51 6.93 1.10
C ILE A 53 25.51 5.86 0.65
N ILE A 54 24.42 5.66 1.43
CA ILE A 54 23.55 4.49 1.22
C ILE A 54 22.79 4.60 -0.09
N LEU A 55 22.13 5.72 -0.34
CA LEU A 55 21.31 5.88 -1.55
C LEU A 55 22.13 5.79 -2.84
N PRO A 56 23.28 6.49 -3.01
CA PRO A 56 24.06 6.40 -4.23
C PRO A 56 24.56 4.99 -4.53
N MET A 57 24.92 4.23 -3.49
CA MET A 57 25.42 2.86 -3.65
C MET A 57 24.29 1.86 -3.87
N ARG A 58 23.24 1.90 -3.03
CA ARG A 58 22.15 0.92 -3.06
C ARG A 58 21.22 1.10 -4.26
N SER A 59 20.92 2.34 -4.66
CA SER A 59 19.99 2.57 -5.76
C SER A 59 20.47 1.96 -7.08
N LYS A 60 21.77 2.05 -7.40
CA LYS A 60 22.34 1.42 -8.60
C LYS A 60 22.28 -0.11 -8.57
N ARG A 61 22.58 -0.72 -7.41
CA ARG A 61 22.53 -2.17 -7.26
C ARG A 61 21.10 -2.69 -7.31
N ILE A 62 20.20 -2.05 -6.59
CA ILE A 62 18.79 -2.44 -6.52
C ILE A 62 18.09 -2.21 -7.86
N ALA A 63 18.50 -1.19 -8.65
CA ALA A 63 17.97 -0.95 -9.99
C ALA A 63 18.14 -2.17 -10.89
N ARG A 64 19.28 -2.86 -10.85
CA ARG A 64 19.49 -4.08 -11.64
C ARG A 64 18.52 -5.20 -11.26
N ASN A 65 18.25 -5.38 -9.97
CA ASN A 65 17.29 -6.37 -9.50
C ASN A 65 15.86 -6.02 -9.93
N TYR A 66 15.47 -4.73 -9.87
CA TYR A 66 14.17 -4.32 -10.38
C TYR A 66 14.06 -4.45 -11.90
N GLN A 67 15.13 -4.16 -12.65
CA GLN A 67 15.15 -4.36 -14.10
C GLN A 67 14.90 -5.81 -14.51
N SER A 68 15.44 -6.78 -13.75
CA SER A 68 15.26 -8.21 -14.05
C SER A 68 13.86 -8.75 -13.80
N ILE A 69 13.06 -8.07 -12.97
CA ILE A 69 11.68 -8.48 -12.65
C ILE A 69 10.63 -7.54 -13.21
N TRP A 70 11.04 -6.44 -13.83
CA TRP A 70 10.13 -5.41 -14.32
C TRP A 70 9.33 -5.92 -15.52
N THR A 71 8.02 -5.70 -15.50
CA THR A 71 7.12 -6.09 -16.56
C THR A 71 6.63 -4.89 -17.36
N GLU A 72 5.93 -5.12 -18.47
CA GLU A 72 5.24 -4.06 -19.22
C GLU A 72 4.20 -3.32 -18.37
N GLN A 73 3.65 -3.98 -17.34
CA GLN A 73 2.69 -3.40 -16.41
C GLN A 73 3.35 -2.68 -15.20
N GLY A 74 4.67 -2.62 -15.18
CA GLY A 74 5.44 -2.05 -14.08
C GLY A 74 6.02 -3.11 -13.13
N SER A 75 6.19 -2.75 -11.85
CA SER A 75 6.67 -3.73 -10.86
C SER A 75 5.63 -4.83 -10.62
N PRO A 76 6.05 -6.08 -10.40
CA PRO A 76 5.12 -7.18 -10.09
C PRO A 76 4.20 -6.86 -8.91
N LEU A 77 4.71 -6.21 -7.86
CA LEU A 77 3.92 -5.81 -6.70
C LEU A 77 2.74 -4.91 -7.11
N LEU A 78 2.99 -3.86 -7.89
CA LEU A 78 1.95 -2.95 -8.35
C LEU A 78 0.98 -3.63 -9.31
N ALA A 79 1.48 -4.44 -10.25
CA ALA A 79 0.67 -5.16 -11.22
C ALA A 79 -0.31 -6.13 -10.52
N ILE A 80 0.19 -6.93 -9.59
CA ILE A 80 -0.63 -7.86 -8.80
C ILE A 80 -1.63 -7.10 -7.92
N THR A 81 -1.21 -6.01 -7.26
CA THR A 81 -2.13 -5.21 -6.43
C THR A 81 -3.28 -4.61 -7.27
N LYS A 82 -3.01 -4.18 -8.52
CA LYS A 82 -4.06 -3.73 -9.45
C LYS A 82 -5.02 -4.86 -9.85
N GLN A 83 -4.50 -6.07 -10.07
CA GLN A 83 -5.35 -7.23 -10.36
C GLN A 83 -6.24 -7.58 -9.16
N GLN A 84 -5.71 -7.54 -7.95
CA GLN A 84 -6.48 -7.74 -6.72
C GLN A 84 -7.57 -6.66 -6.55
N GLN A 85 -7.25 -5.40 -6.83
CA GLN A 85 -8.23 -4.30 -6.83
C GLN A 85 -9.37 -4.59 -7.81
N ALA A 86 -9.03 -4.91 -9.06
CA ALA A 86 -10.02 -5.17 -10.10
C ALA A 86 -10.90 -6.38 -9.75
N GLY A 87 -10.30 -7.47 -9.27
CA GLY A 87 -11.03 -8.66 -8.84
C GLY A 87 -11.98 -8.39 -7.67
N LEU A 88 -11.51 -7.67 -6.64
CA LEU A 88 -12.36 -7.31 -5.50
C LEU A 88 -13.50 -6.37 -5.94
N GLN A 89 -13.21 -5.36 -6.77
CA GLN A 89 -14.23 -4.45 -7.27
C GLN A 89 -15.32 -5.20 -8.07
N ALA A 90 -14.91 -6.12 -8.95
CA ALA A 90 -15.85 -6.95 -9.72
C ALA A 90 -16.72 -7.80 -8.81
N TYR A 91 -16.13 -8.51 -7.85
CA TYR A 91 -16.83 -9.33 -6.87
C TYR A 91 -17.86 -8.52 -6.06
N LEU A 92 -17.47 -7.37 -5.52
CA LEU A 92 -18.38 -6.52 -4.75
C LEU A 92 -19.54 -6.01 -5.60
N THR A 93 -19.29 -5.67 -6.86
CA THR A 93 -20.32 -5.25 -7.82
C THR A 93 -21.31 -6.38 -8.11
N GLU A 94 -20.82 -7.60 -8.32
CA GLU A 94 -21.65 -8.79 -8.53
C GLU A 94 -22.53 -9.11 -7.31
N GLN A 95 -21.99 -8.90 -6.09
CA GLN A 95 -22.76 -9.07 -4.86
C GLN A 95 -23.73 -7.91 -4.58
N GLY A 96 -23.85 -6.92 -5.47
CA GLY A 96 -24.69 -5.75 -5.27
C GLY A 96 -24.25 -4.82 -4.14
N ILE A 97 -22.99 -4.91 -3.71
CA ILE A 97 -22.43 -4.07 -2.67
C ILE A 97 -21.95 -2.76 -3.31
N ASN A 98 -22.51 -1.63 -2.85
CA ASN A 98 -22.11 -0.31 -3.32
C ASN A 98 -20.75 0.08 -2.70
N ALA A 99 -19.66 -0.33 -3.34
CA ALA A 99 -18.33 -0.07 -2.87
C ALA A 99 -17.41 0.45 -3.98
N GLN A 100 -16.41 1.22 -3.59
CA GLN A 100 -15.30 1.65 -4.46
C GLN A 100 -13.99 1.18 -3.85
N VAL A 101 -13.19 0.47 -4.64
CA VAL A 101 -11.89 -0.06 -4.22
C VAL A 101 -10.78 0.79 -4.80
N GLU A 102 -9.94 1.34 -3.93
CA GLU A 102 -8.71 2.06 -4.28
C GLU A 102 -7.48 1.27 -3.82
N ILE A 103 -6.37 1.46 -4.47
CA ILE A 103 -5.07 0.96 -4.00
C ILE A 103 -4.23 2.09 -3.41
N ALA A 104 -3.47 1.79 -2.38
CA ALA A 104 -2.53 2.72 -1.78
C ALA A 104 -1.20 2.06 -1.45
N MET A 105 -0.12 2.80 -1.60
CA MET A 105 1.21 2.40 -1.17
C MET A 105 1.61 3.18 0.08
N THR A 106 2.27 2.49 1.02
CA THR A 106 2.86 3.17 2.19
C THR A 106 3.97 4.11 1.73
N TYR A 107 4.76 3.67 0.72
CA TYR A 107 5.85 4.44 0.11
C TYR A 107 5.71 4.40 -1.42
N GLY A 108 5.87 5.56 -2.07
CA GLY A 108 5.71 5.71 -3.51
C GLY A 108 4.26 5.86 -3.97
N ASN A 109 3.93 5.38 -5.16
CA ASN A 109 2.65 5.63 -5.85
C ASN A 109 1.89 4.36 -6.22
N PRO A 110 0.51 4.42 -6.24
CA PRO A 110 -0.32 5.54 -5.79
C PRO A 110 -0.25 5.75 -4.28
N SER A 111 -0.17 7.00 -3.84
CA SER A 111 0.00 7.32 -2.42
C SER A 111 -1.28 7.13 -1.62
N MET A 112 -1.15 6.91 -0.30
CA MET A 112 -2.29 6.85 0.62
C MET A 112 -3.13 8.13 0.55
N GLN A 113 -2.48 9.29 0.43
CA GLN A 113 -3.17 10.57 0.26
C GLN A 113 -4.07 10.59 -0.97
N SER A 114 -3.58 10.08 -2.12
CA SER A 114 -4.38 10.05 -3.35
C SER A 114 -5.59 9.13 -3.24
N ALA A 115 -5.44 7.97 -2.60
CA ALA A 115 -6.54 7.02 -2.39
C ALA A 115 -7.63 7.61 -1.49
N VAL A 116 -7.26 8.18 -0.34
CA VAL A 116 -8.20 8.85 0.57
C VAL A 116 -8.94 9.97 -0.16
N LYS A 117 -8.22 10.84 -0.86
CA LYS A 117 -8.81 11.97 -1.60
C LYS A 117 -9.78 11.51 -2.69
N ASN A 118 -9.45 10.44 -3.42
CA ASN A 118 -10.32 9.87 -4.46
C ASN A 118 -11.61 9.32 -3.85
N LEU A 119 -11.53 8.59 -2.75
CA LEU A 119 -12.70 8.05 -2.06
C LEU A 119 -13.62 9.18 -1.55
N LEU A 120 -13.06 10.19 -0.90
CA LEU A 120 -13.84 11.34 -0.40
C LEU A 120 -14.49 12.13 -1.55
N LYS A 121 -13.77 12.34 -2.66
CA LYS A 121 -14.32 12.99 -3.86
C LYS A 121 -15.50 12.22 -4.46
N ASN A 122 -15.50 10.90 -4.32
CA ASN A 122 -16.57 10.03 -4.79
C ASN A 122 -17.64 9.76 -3.72
N GLU A 123 -17.68 10.59 -2.67
CA GLU A 123 -18.73 10.65 -1.66
C GLU A 123 -18.96 9.31 -0.93
N VAL A 124 -17.88 8.58 -0.61
CA VAL A 124 -17.99 7.41 0.26
C VAL A 124 -18.42 7.82 1.67
N GLU A 125 -19.26 7.02 2.32
CA GLU A 125 -19.80 7.31 3.65
C GLU A 125 -19.02 6.63 4.78
N ARG A 126 -18.17 5.67 4.45
CA ARG A 126 -17.21 5.01 5.36
C ARG A 126 -16.03 4.47 4.59
N MET A 127 -14.90 4.27 5.26
CA MET A 127 -13.71 3.67 4.69
C MET A 127 -13.31 2.39 5.42
N ILE A 128 -12.79 1.41 4.68
CA ILE A 128 -12.11 0.23 5.23
C ILE A 128 -10.69 0.22 4.66
N VAL A 129 -9.70 0.16 5.54
CA VAL A 129 -8.30 0.04 5.14
C VAL A 129 -7.84 -1.39 5.38
N LEU A 130 -7.51 -2.10 4.30
CA LEU A 130 -7.05 -3.47 4.31
C LEU A 130 -5.58 -3.54 3.90
N PRO A 131 -4.66 -3.73 4.86
CA PRO A 131 -3.27 -4.04 4.56
C PRO A 131 -3.16 -5.38 3.83
N LEU A 132 -2.39 -5.43 2.75
CA LEU A 132 -2.16 -6.70 2.02
C LEU A 132 -1.03 -7.53 2.66
N TYR A 133 -0.88 -7.41 3.97
CA TYR A 133 -0.05 -8.29 4.80
C TYR A 133 -0.89 -8.85 5.95
N PRO A 134 -0.95 -10.19 6.06
CA PRO A 134 -1.90 -10.83 6.97
C PRO A 134 -1.52 -10.68 8.44
N GLN A 135 -0.21 -10.51 8.76
CA GLN A 135 0.27 -10.31 10.12
C GLN A 135 0.61 -8.85 10.39
N TYR A 136 0.45 -8.43 11.63
CA TYR A 136 0.95 -7.14 12.09
C TYR A 136 2.47 -7.11 12.19
N SER A 137 3.05 -5.99 11.72
CA SER A 137 4.42 -5.60 12.02
C SER A 137 4.49 -4.08 12.14
N SER A 138 5.34 -3.57 13.02
CA SER A 138 5.57 -2.13 13.17
C SER A 138 6.03 -1.49 11.86
N THR A 139 6.89 -2.16 11.12
CA THR A 139 7.49 -1.68 9.86
C THR A 139 6.55 -1.75 8.66
N THR A 140 5.43 -2.47 8.76
CA THR A 140 4.44 -2.63 7.69
C THR A 140 3.10 -2.01 8.10
N THR A 141 2.28 -2.75 8.86
CA THR A 141 0.95 -2.28 9.30
C THR A 141 1.04 -1.01 10.12
N GLY A 142 2.04 -0.90 11.03
CA GLY A 142 2.24 0.31 11.82
C GLY A 142 2.59 1.53 10.96
N ALA A 143 3.52 1.38 10.01
CA ALA A 143 3.88 2.45 9.07
C ALA A 143 2.69 2.87 8.17
N LEU A 144 1.88 1.90 7.78
CA LEU A 144 0.67 2.13 7.00
C LEU A 144 -0.39 2.92 7.79
N ILE A 145 -0.58 2.60 9.08
CA ILE A 145 -1.46 3.37 9.98
C ILE A 145 -1.00 4.83 10.06
N ASP A 146 0.30 5.07 10.18
CA ASP A 146 0.85 6.43 10.20
C ASP A 146 0.63 7.14 8.86
N ALA A 147 0.79 6.45 7.73
CA ALA A 147 0.54 7.00 6.40
C ALA A 147 -0.96 7.37 6.23
N PHE A 148 -1.87 6.51 6.66
CA PHE A 148 -3.30 6.77 6.64
C PHE A 148 -3.67 7.95 7.54
N ASN A 149 -3.16 8.00 8.78
CA ASN A 149 -3.41 9.12 9.70
C ASN A 149 -2.90 10.44 9.13
N ARG A 150 -1.73 10.45 8.48
CA ARG A 150 -1.25 11.65 7.79
C ARG A 150 -2.14 12.07 6.62
N ALA A 151 -2.71 11.10 5.90
CA ALA A 151 -3.60 11.38 4.78
C ALA A 151 -4.92 12.01 5.25
N ILE A 152 -5.60 11.40 6.23
CA ILE A 152 -6.88 11.92 6.73
C ILE A 152 -6.72 13.28 7.45
N ALA A 153 -5.58 13.52 8.10
CA ALA A 153 -5.31 14.80 8.78
C ALA A 153 -5.24 16.01 7.82
N GLN A 154 -5.10 15.78 6.51
CA GLN A 154 -5.10 16.83 5.48
C GLN A 154 -6.50 17.12 4.95
N GLU A 155 -7.48 16.30 5.26
CA GLU A 155 -8.85 16.43 4.77
C GLU A 155 -9.73 17.17 5.81
N ARG A 156 -10.63 18.04 5.32
CA ARG A 156 -11.54 18.79 6.19
C ARG A 156 -12.67 17.92 6.73
N ASN A 157 -13.15 16.99 5.91
CA ASN A 157 -14.24 16.08 6.24
C ASN A 157 -13.69 14.66 6.30
N ILE A 158 -13.89 14.01 7.45
CA ILE A 158 -13.47 12.63 7.68
C ILE A 158 -14.71 11.78 7.87
N VAL A 159 -14.86 10.73 7.07
CA VAL A 159 -15.89 9.73 7.25
C VAL A 159 -15.45 8.68 8.27
N PRO A 160 -16.37 7.93 8.90
CA PRO A 160 -16.01 6.79 9.75
C PRO A 160 -15.11 5.81 9.00
N PHE A 161 -14.12 5.27 9.67
CA PHE A 161 -13.20 4.31 9.07
C PHE A 161 -12.89 3.15 10.00
N GLU A 162 -12.55 2.03 9.39
CA GLU A 162 -12.09 0.81 10.05
C GLU A 162 -10.75 0.40 9.46
N PHE A 163 -9.83 -0.04 10.32
CA PHE A 163 -8.52 -0.52 9.92
C PHE A 163 -8.40 -2.00 10.27
N ILE A 164 -8.22 -2.85 9.27
CA ILE A 164 -8.00 -4.30 9.48
C ILE A 164 -6.58 -4.51 9.98
N HIS A 165 -6.45 -4.89 11.25
CA HIS A 165 -5.15 -5.00 11.90
C HIS A 165 -4.38 -6.27 11.49
N SER A 166 -5.09 -7.41 11.38
CA SER A 166 -4.52 -8.70 10.99
C SER A 166 -5.62 -9.68 10.59
N TYR A 167 -5.30 -10.61 9.70
CA TYR A 167 -6.21 -11.66 9.24
C TYR A 167 -5.50 -13.00 8.96
N HIS A 168 -4.32 -13.20 9.53
CA HIS A 168 -3.50 -14.41 9.31
C HIS A 168 -4.13 -15.70 9.85
N LEU A 169 -5.13 -15.60 10.73
CA LEU A 169 -5.90 -16.73 11.26
C LEU A 169 -7.27 -16.88 10.58
N ASP A 170 -7.60 -16.04 9.59
CA ASP A 170 -8.85 -16.17 8.84
C ASP A 170 -8.83 -17.46 8.00
N GLU A 171 -9.90 -18.25 8.13
CA GLU A 171 -10.00 -19.57 7.47
C GLU A 171 -9.96 -19.45 5.94
N ASN A 172 -10.58 -18.42 5.36
CA ASN A 172 -10.57 -18.22 3.92
C ASN A 172 -9.15 -17.87 3.42
N TYR A 173 -8.40 -17.07 4.19
CA TYR A 173 -7.02 -16.78 3.89
C TYR A 173 -6.14 -18.04 3.95
N ILE A 174 -6.30 -18.86 4.99
CA ILE A 174 -5.57 -20.14 5.14
C ILE A 174 -5.92 -21.09 3.99
N ASN A 175 -7.20 -21.23 3.65
CA ASN A 175 -7.64 -22.08 2.55
C ASN A 175 -7.06 -21.62 1.20
N ALA A 176 -7.02 -20.31 0.93
CA ALA A 176 -6.39 -19.76 -0.26
C ALA A 176 -4.89 -20.10 -0.35
N LEU A 177 -4.18 -20.08 0.79
CA LEU A 177 -2.78 -20.51 0.86
C LEU A 177 -2.62 -22.00 0.56
N VAL A 178 -3.47 -22.85 1.16
CA VAL A 178 -3.48 -24.30 0.93
C VAL A 178 -3.71 -24.60 -0.55
N ASP A 179 -4.68 -23.94 -1.17
CA ASP A 179 -5.00 -24.13 -2.59
C ASP A 179 -3.84 -23.67 -3.49
N SER A 180 -3.18 -22.58 -3.15
CA SER A 180 -2.00 -22.11 -3.91
C SER A 180 -0.81 -23.08 -3.87
N ILE A 181 -0.71 -23.90 -2.82
CA ILE A 181 0.33 -24.93 -2.68
C ILE A 181 -0.06 -26.20 -3.45
N LYS A 182 -1.33 -26.58 -3.44
CA LYS A 182 -1.81 -27.79 -4.12
C LYS A 182 -1.76 -27.71 -5.65
N VAL A 183 -1.81 -26.51 -6.22
CA VAL A 183 -1.77 -26.25 -7.68
C VAL A 183 -0.34 -26.34 -8.24
N ARG A 184 0.69 -26.50 -7.40
CA ARG A 184 2.09 -26.71 -7.82
C ARG A 184 2.46 -28.19 -7.77
#